data_1d92bf5929a35278739d0a08a17e15f7
#
_entry.id   1d92bf5929a35278739d0a08a17e15f7
#
_cell.length_a   1.000
_cell.length_b   1.000
_cell.length_c   1.000
_cell.angle_alpha   90.00
_cell.angle_beta   90.00
_cell.angle_gamma   90.00
#
_symmetry.space_group_name_H-M   'P 1'
#
loop_
_entity.id
_entity.type
_entity.pdbx_description
1 polymer ?
#
loop_
_entity_poly.entity_id
_entity_poly.type
_entity_poly.pdbx_seq_one_letter_code
_entity_poly.pdbx_strand_id
1 'polypeptide(L)'
;MPTCLVIEGLCKRYGEIVVADEVSLSLDRGQCLGVVGPNGAGKSSLFNLITGVAVPDAGSIRLDGTEMVGMKPSARARLGVARAFQIPQPFPHLTAYENALAAASFAGGLPHARAAEAAMQALRQTGLAGKADEPAGRLPLLDRKRLELAKGLAAQPRLLMLDEIAGGLTEPEVQVLTELILGLKSQVAMIWIEHIAQALMAVADRIMVLNFGRKLLEDTPAAAMASREVREIYMGVMDSHAAA
;
A
#
# COMPACT_ATOMS: atom_id res chain seq x y z
N MET A 1 1.85 19.92 6.89
CA MET A 1 2.83 19.34 5.93
C MET A 1 2.28 19.51 4.52
N PRO A 2 3.07 19.52 3.45
CA PRO A 2 2.52 19.65 2.10
C PRO A 2 1.74 18.38 1.72
N THR A 3 0.58 18.57 1.09
CA THR A 3 -0.27 17.48 0.63
C THR A 3 0.42 16.71 -0.49
N CYS A 4 0.53 15.41 -0.33
CA CYS A 4 1.19 14.50 -1.29
C CYS A 4 0.20 13.95 -2.31
N LEU A 5 -0.93 13.40 -1.86
CA LEU A 5 -1.95 12.82 -2.72
C LEU A 5 -3.28 13.53 -2.51
N VAL A 6 -3.97 13.86 -3.60
CA VAL A 6 -5.34 14.37 -3.60
C VAL A 6 -6.16 13.56 -4.60
N ILE A 7 -7.27 13.03 -4.16
CA ILE A 7 -8.28 12.34 -4.97
C ILE A 7 -9.59 13.07 -4.79
N GLU A 8 -10.26 13.44 -5.90
CA GLU A 8 -11.51 14.19 -5.88
C GLU A 8 -12.54 13.52 -6.78
N GLY A 9 -13.69 13.18 -6.21
CA GLY A 9 -14.86 12.66 -6.93
C GLY A 9 -14.59 11.43 -7.78
N LEU A 10 -13.73 10.51 -7.31
CA LEU A 10 -13.28 9.35 -8.09
C LEU A 10 -14.42 8.36 -8.27
N CYS A 11 -14.78 8.09 -9.54
CA CYS A 11 -15.82 7.13 -9.91
C CYS A 11 -15.27 6.04 -10.81
N LYS A 12 -15.74 4.79 -10.58
CA LYS A 12 -15.46 3.65 -11.45
C LYS A 12 -16.56 2.59 -11.38
N ARG A 13 -16.99 2.13 -12.55
CA ARG A 13 -17.96 1.05 -12.71
C ARG A 13 -17.42 -0.02 -13.68
N TYR A 14 -17.86 -1.25 -13.47
CA TYR A 14 -17.70 -2.36 -14.41
C TYR A 14 -19.08 -2.97 -14.66
N GLY A 15 -19.72 -2.56 -15.75
CA GLY A 15 -21.14 -2.85 -15.97
C GLY A 15 -21.99 -2.26 -14.85
N GLU A 16 -22.78 -3.10 -14.19
CA GLU A 16 -23.61 -2.70 -13.05
C GLU A 16 -22.86 -2.60 -11.71
N ILE A 17 -21.62 -3.09 -11.65
CA ILE A 17 -20.84 -3.11 -10.41
C ILE A 17 -20.12 -1.77 -10.23
N VAL A 18 -20.48 -1.03 -9.19
CA VAL A 18 -19.81 0.21 -8.78
C VAL A 18 -18.67 -0.15 -7.81
N VAL A 19 -17.44 0.22 -8.16
CA VAL A 19 -16.24 -0.07 -7.34
C VAL A 19 -15.61 1.19 -6.74
N ALA A 20 -15.96 2.37 -7.26
CA ALA A 20 -15.69 3.68 -6.67
C ALA A 20 -16.84 4.61 -7.02
N ASP A 21 -17.40 5.31 -6.03
CA ASP A 21 -18.53 6.21 -6.14
C ASP A 21 -18.24 7.49 -5.36
N GLU A 22 -17.81 8.51 -6.10
CA GLU A 22 -17.42 9.83 -5.60
C GLU A 22 -16.37 9.81 -4.47
N VAL A 23 -15.44 8.85 -4.53
CA VAL A 23 -14.40 8.71 -3.49
C VAL A 23 -13.47 9.91 -3.55
N SER A 24 -13.37 10.61 -2.41
CA SER A 24 -12.45 11.74 -2.23
C SER A 24 -11.62 11.55 -0.97
N LEU A 25 -10.32 11.79 -1.08
CA LEU A 25 -9.37 11.74 0.04
C LEU A 25 -8.17 12.64 -0.21
N SER A 26 -7.49 13.02 0.85
CA SER A 26 -6.19 13.70 0.79
C SER A 26 -5.22 13.04 1.75
N LEU A 27 -3.93 13.07 1.43
CA LEU A 27 -2.88 12.49 2.23
C LEU A 27 -1.63 13.38 2.20
N ASP A 28 -1.15 13.76 3.37
CA ASP A 28 0.06 14.57 3.51
C ASP A 28 1.31 13.69 3.53
N ARG A 29 2.47 14.30 3.26
CA ARG A 29 3.76 13.62 3.41
C ARG A 29 3.97 13.17 4.85
N GLY A 30 4.50 11.96 5.03
CA GLY A 30 4.75 11.38 6.35
C GLY A 30 3.50 10.93 7.09
N GLN A 31 2.33 10.92 6.45
CA GLN A 31 1.10 10.34 6.98
C GLN A 31 0.84 8.94 6.44
N CYS A 32 0.14 8.15 7.25
CA CYS A 32 -0.41 6.86 6.86
C CYS A 32 -1.94 6.89 6.97
N LEU A 33 -2.62 6.66 5.83
CA LEU A 33 -4.07 6.43 5.76
C LEU A 33 -4.33 4.93 5.77
N GLY A 34 -4.93 4.42 6.84
CA GLY A 34 -5.48 3.06 6.88
C GLY A 34 -6.77 2.99 6.07
N VAL A 35 -6.97 1.91 5.33
CA VAL A 35 -8.22 1.65 4.59
C VAL A 35 -8.78 0.31 5.01
N VAL A 36 -9.99 0.34 5.55
CA VAL A 36 -10.73 -0.84 5.98
C VAL A 36 -12.06 -0.96 5.23
N GLY A 37 -12.60 -2.16 5.17
CA GLY A 37 -13.88 -2.44 4.53
C GLY A 37 -14.03 -3.92 4.23
N PRO A 38 -15.26 -4.42 3.99
CA PRO A 38 -15.51 -5.83 3.68
C PRO A 38 -14.89 -6.24 2.33
N ASN A 39 -14.90 -7.54 2.06
CA ASN A 39 -14.54 -8.04 0.73
C ASN A 39 -15.53 -7.48 -0.29
N GLY A 40 -15.00 -7.02 -1.45
CA GLY A 40 -15.81 -6.36 -2.47
C GLY A 40 -16.11 -4.87 -2.20
N ALA A 41 -15.62 -4.28 -1.10
CA ALA A 41 -15.84 -2.86 -0.78
C ALA A 41 -15.22 -1.87 -1.79
N GLY A 42 -14.32 -2.32 -2.68
CA GLY A 42 -13.62 -1.47 -3.64
C GLY A 42 -12.17 -1.12 -3.27
N LYS A 43 -11.62 -1.67 -2.17
CA LYS A 43 -10.26 -1.36 -1.69
C LYS A 43 -9.19 -1.61 -2.75
N SER A 44 -9.12 -2.81 -3.31
CA SER A 44 -8.14 -3.15 -4.37
C SER A 44 -8.42 -2.38 -5.66
N SER A 45 -9.69 -2.04 -5.94
CA SER A 45 -10.06 -1.18 -7.08
C SER A 45 -9.52 0.23 -6.90
N LEU A 46 -9.61 0.80 -5.70
CA LEU A 46 -9.00 2.09 -5.38
C LEU A 46 -7.48 2.07 -5.64
N PHE A 47 -6.79 1.01 -5.22
CA PHE A 47 -5.36 0.84 -5.49
C PHE A 47 -5.07 0.73 -6.99
N ASN A 48 -5.88 -0.01 -7.74
CA ASN A 48 -5.75 -0.13 -9.19
C ASN A 48 -5.98 1.21 -9.91
N LEU A 49 -6.90 2.03 -9.42
CA LEU A 49 -7.14 3.38 -9.94
C LEU A 49 -5.96 4.31 -9.66
N ILE A 50 -5.38 4.28 -8.45
CA ILE A 50 -4.22 5.11 -8.08
C ILE A 50 -2.97 4.67 -8.85
N THR A 51 -2.75 3.37 -9.04
CA THR A 51 -1.58 2.85 -9.76
C THR A 51 -1.72 2.93 -11.29
N GLY A 52 -2.94 3.21 -11.80
CA GLY A 52 -3.22 3.31 -13.24
C GLY A 52 -3.42 1.97 -13.95
N VAL A 53 -3.55 0.88 -13.21
CA VAL A 53 -3.98 -0.43 -13.73
C VAL A 53 -5.43 -0.35 -14.23
N ALA A 54 -6.26 0.45 -13.55
CA ALA A 54 -7.60 0.81 -14.00
C ALA A 54 -7.68 2.32 -14.27
N VAL A 55 -8.51 2.70 -15.24
CA VAL A 55 -8.80 4.10 -15.56
C VAL A 55 -10.13 4.48 -14.92
N PRO A 56 -10.22 5.58 -14.14
CA PRO A 56 -11.49 6.05 -13.60
C PRO A 56 -12.42 6.54 -14.71
N ASP A 57 -13.72 6.49 -14.44
CA ASP A 57 -14.74 7.00 -15.35
C ASP A 57 -14.98 8.52 -15.12
N ALA A 58 -14.72 9.01 -13.89
CA ALA A 58 -14.74 10.41 -13.51
C ALA A 58 -13.84 10.68 -12.31
N GLY A 59 -13.59 11.96 -12.02
CA GLY A 59 -12.76 12.41 -10.91
C GLY A 59 -11.32 12.66 -11.30
N SER A 60 -10.50 13.05 -10.31
CA SER A 60 -9.08 13.36 -10.50
C SER A 60 -8.22 12.68 -9.45
N ILE A 61 -6.96 12.38 -9.81
CA ILE A 61 -5.94 11.81 -8.92
C ILE A 61 -4.67 12.61 -9.12
N ARG A 62 -4.24 13.37 -8.11
CA ARG A 62 -3.04 14.20 -8.18
C ARG A 62 -2.01 13.77 -7.16
N LEU A 63 -0.76 13.59 -7.61
CA LEU A 63 0.40 13.37 -6.75
C LEU A 63 1.31 14.61 -6.81
N ASP A 64 1.54 15.26 -5.67
CA ASP A 64 2.27 16.53 -5.58
C ASP A 64 1.78 17.56 -6.63
N GLY A 65 0.46 17.67 -6.80
CA GLY A 65 -0.18 18.58 -7.77
C GLY A 65 -0.17 18.08 -9.22
N THR A 66 0.54 17.00 -9.54
CA THR A 66 0.57 16.44 -10.90
C THR A 66 -0.62 15.51 -11.13
N GLU A 67 -1.47 15.80 -12.13
CA GLU A 67 -2.61 14.95 -12.51
C GLU A 67 -2.11 13.62 -13.07
N MET A 68 -2.64 12.50 -12.53
CA MET A 68 -2.25 11.15 -12.92
C MET A 68 -3.27 10.43 -13.80
N VAL A 69 -4.53 10.90 -13.89
CA VAL A 69 -5.54 10.27 -14.74
C VAL A 69 -5.05 10.26 -16.19
N GLY A 70 -5.17 9.12 -16.88
CA GLY A 70 -4.64 8.92 -18.23
C GLY A 70 -3.15 8.53 -18.30
N MET A 71 -2.38 8.66 -17.21
CA MET A 71 -0.99 8.18 -17.19
C MET A 71 -0.94 6.64 -17.12
N LYS A 72 -0.02 6.04 -17.88
CA LYS A 72 0.29 4.60 -17.80
C LYS A 72 0.89 4.24 -16.45
N PRO A 73 0.73 3.00 -15.94
CA PRO A 73 1.30 2.56 -14.66
C PRO A 73 2.80 2.83 -14.53
N SER A 74 3.57 2.60 -15.58
CA SER A 74 5.02 2.86 -15.59
C SER A 74 5.38 4.35 -15.41
N ALA A 75 4.54 5.26 -15.92
CA ALA A 75 4.74 6.70 -15.72
C ALA A 75 4.42 7.11 -14.29
N ARG A 76 3.35 6.55 -13.69
CA ARG A 76 3.01 6.77 -12.29
C ARG A 76 4.06 6.21 -11.33
N ALA A 77 4.64 5.03 -11.64
CA ALA A 77 5.77 4.49 -10.88
C ALA A 77 6.97 5.45 -10.88
N ARG A 78 7.35 5.98 -12.05
CA ARG A 78 8.42 6.98 -12.17
C ARG A 78 8.10 8.33 -11.51
N LEU A 79 6.82 8.67 -11.39
CA LEU A 79 6.37 9.85 -10.64
C LEU A 79 6.52 9.65 -9.13
N GLY A 80 6.63 8.39 -8.68
CA GLY A 80 6.85 8.03 -7.28
C GLY A 80 5.68 7.30 -6.62
N VAL A 81 4.84 6.58 -7.37
CA VAL A 81 3.84 5.65 -6.81
C VAL A 81 4.44 4.26 -6.75
N ALA A 82 4.53 3.67 -5.56
CA ALA A 82 4.95 2.28 -5.36
C ALA A 82 3.85 1.47 -4.65
N ARG A 83 3.76 0.18 -4.95
CA ARG A 83 2.83 -0.76 -4.31
C ARG A 83 3.57 -2.00 -3.84
N ALA A 84 3.39 -2.37 -2.58
CA ALA A 84 3.73 -3.66 -2.02
C ALA A 84 2.50 -4.56 -2.06
N PHE A 85 2.61 -5.72 -2.68
CA PHE A 85 1.49 -6.61 -2.95
C PHE A 85 1.23 -7.59 -1.81
N GLN A 86 -0.02 -7.97 -1.64
CA GLN A 86 -0.46 -8.98 -0.67
C GLN A 86 0.32 -10.30 -0.83
N ILE A 87 0.40 -10.80 -2.06
CA ILE A 87 1.24 -11.96 -2.40
C ILE A 87 2.55 -11.43 -2.94
N PRO A 88 3.68 -11.67 -2.25
CA PRO A 88 4.99 -11.23 -2.72
C PRO A 88 5.29 -11.75 -4.12
N GLN A 89 5.72 -10.86 -5.01
CA GLN A 89 6.06 -11.16 -6.40
C GLN A 89 7.52 -10.78 -6.71
N PRO A 90 8.50 -11.41 -6.06
CA PRO A 90 9.88 -11.20 -6.41
C PRO A 90 10.22 -11.98 -7.69
N PHE A 91 11.30 -11.59 -8.35
CA PHE A 91 11.98 -12.44 -9.32
C PHE A 91 12.73 -13.56 -8.56
N PRO A 92 12.23 -14.80 -8.53
CA PRO A 92 12.70 -15.81 -7.56
C PRO A 92 14.15 -16.25 -7.77
N HIS A 93 14.65 -16.14 -9.00
CA HIS A 93 16.03 -16.51 -9.36
C HIS A 93 17.05 -15.38 -9.13
N LEU A 94 16.57 -14.14 -8.97
CA LEU A 94 17.39 -13.00 -8.61
C LEU A 94 17.58 -12.95 -7.09
N THR A 95 18.70 -12.40 -6.65
CA THR A 95 18.95 -12.12 -5.24
C THR A 95 18.03 -11.05 -4.69
N ALA A 96 17.95 -10.89 -3.37
CA ALA A 96 17.21 -9.81 -2.75
C ALA A 96 17.72 -8.44 -3.22
N TYR A 97 19.05 -8.30 -3.37
CA TYR A 97 19.66 -7.08 -3.88
C TYR A 97 19.27 -6.80 -5.35
N GLU A 98 19.36 -7.80 -6.23
CA GLU A 98 18.99 -7.63 -7.64
C GLU A 98 17.51 -7.30 -7.83
N ASN A 99 16.62 -7.83 -7.00
CA ASN A 99 15.21 -7.45 -6.97
C ASN A 99 15.02 -5.97 -6.61
N ALA A 100 15.69 -5.49 -5.57
CA ALA A 100 15.64 -4.08 -5.16
C ALA A 100 16.30 -3.18 -6.22
N LEU A 101 17.42 -3.60 -6.81
CA LEU A 101 18.13 -2.88 -7.87
C LEU A 101 17.25 -2.72 -9.13
N ALA A 102 16.53 -3.78 -9.53
CA ALA A 102 15.60 -3.72 -10.64
C ALA A 102 14.49 -2.69 -10.37
N ALA A 103 13.92 -2.66 -9.16
CA ALA A 103 12.91 -1.68 -8.80
C ALA A 103 13.47 -0.23 -8.83
N ALA A 104 14.65 0.00 -8.27
CA ALA A 104 15.31 1.30 -8.29
C ALA A 104 15.59 1.80 -9.73
N SER A 105 16.07 0.90 -10.60
CA SER A 105 16.44 1.24 -11.98
C SER A 105 15.23 1.48 -12.87
N PHE A 106 14.21 0.64 -12.82
CA PHE A 106 13.08 0.68 -13.77
C PHE A 106 11.89 1.49 -13.24
N ALA A 107 11.48 1.27 -12.01
CA ALA A 107 10.38 2.01 -11.41
C ALA A 107 10.85 3.39 -10.92
N GLY A 108 11.98 3.45 -10.21
CA GLY A 108 12.56 4.71 -9.76
C GLY A 108 13.22 5.53 -10.87
N GLY A 109 13.59 4.89 -12.00
CA GLY A 109 14.30 5.55 -13.11
C GLY A 109 15.69 6.05 -12.72
N LEU A 110 16.31 5.47 -11.69
CA LEU A 110 17.58 5.93 -11.16
C LEU A 110 18.76 5.49 -12.05
N PRO A 111 19.78 6.34 -12.25
CA PRO A 111 21.04 5.93 -12.86
C PRO A 111 21.70 4.81 -12.05
N HIS A 112 22.47 3.93 -12.72
CA HIS A 112 22.99 2.68 -12.14
C HIS A 112 23.64 2.85 -10.76
N ALA A 113 24.55 3.81 -10.58
CA ALA A 113 25.23 4.03 -9.30
C ALA A 113 24.23 4.41 -8.18
N ARG A 114 23.28 5.30 -8.46
CA ARG A 114 22.23 5.69 -7.51
C ARG A 114 21.23 4.58 -7.25
N ALA A 115 20.91 3.77 -8.27
CA ALA A 115 20.04 2.61 -8.13
C ALA A 115 20.68 1.56 -7.21
N ALA A 116 21.98 1.30 -7.34
CA ALA A 116 22.73 0.39 -6.46
C ALA A 116 22.71 0.85 -5.00
N GLU A 117 22.95 2.14 -4.77
CA GLU A 117 22.90 2.72 -3.43
C GLU A 117 21.49 2.66 -2.83
N ALA A 118 20.46 3.06 -3.59
CA ALA A 118 19.06 3.01 -3.17
C ALA A 118 18.60 1.58 -2.84
N ALA A 119 19.02 0.60 -3.64
CA ALA A 119 18.72 -0.82 -3.38
C ALA A 119 19.30 -1.29 -2.05
N MET A 120 20.58 -1.03 -1.80
CA MET A 120 21.22 -1.40 -0.52
C MET A 120 20.63 -0.65 0.67
N GLN A 121 20.30 0.63 0.50
CA GLN A 121 19.64 1.41 1.54
C GLN A 121 18.26 0.81 1.88
N ALA A 122 17.46 0.48 0.89
CA ALA A 122 16.15 -0.15 1.09
C ALA A 122 16.27 -1.50 1.80
N LEU A 123 17.25 -2.34 1.45
CA LEU A 123 17.51 -3.60 2.16
C LEU A 123 17.92 -3.38 3.62
N ARG A 124 18.72 -2.36 3.91
CA ARG A 124 19.06 -1.99 5.31
C ARG A 124 17.82 -1.57 6.08
N GLN A 125 17.00 -0.69 5.50
CA GLN A 125 15.76 -0.20 6.12
C GLN A 125 14.76 -1.31 6.41
N THR A 126 14.73 -2.36 5.59
CA THR A 126 13.82 -3.50 5.75
C THR A 126 14.45 -4.69 6.48
N GLY A 127 15.70 -4.56 6.98
CA GLY A 127 16.38 -5.61 7.73
C GLY A 127 16.86 -6.78 6.88
N LEU A 128 17.01 -6.58 5.56
CA LEU A 128 17.43 -7.61 4.61
C LEU A 128 18.90 -7.48 4.15
N ALA A 129 19.66 -6.52 4.69
CA ALA A 129 21.05 -6.30 4.26
C ALA A 129 21.94 -7.55 4.39
N GLY A 130 21.75 -8.34 5.46
CA GLY A 130 22.49 -9.59 5.66
C GLY A 130 22.08 -10.75 4.75
N LYS A 131 20.99 -10.56 3.98
CA LYS A 131 20.45 -11.53 3.00
C LYS A 131 20.46 -11.00 1.58
N ALA A 132 21.26 -9.95 1.34
CA ALA A 132 21.29 -9.25 0.04
C ALA A 132 21.60 -10.22 -1.13
N ASP A 133 22.49 -11.17 -0.92
CA ASP A 133 22.93 -12.16 -1.93
C ASP A 133 22.08 -13.44 -1.97
N GLU A 134 21.07 -13.55 -1.09
CA GLU A 134 20.19 -14.73 -1.10
C GLU A 134 19.18 -14.65 -2.26
N PRO A 135 18.98 -15.74 -3.03
CA PRO A 135 17.92 -15.82 -4.01
C PRO A 135 16.55 -15.58 -3.37
N ALA A 136 15.76 -14.66 -3.95
CA ALA A 136 14.48 -14.25 -3.37
C ALA A 136 13.48 -15.42 -3.20
N GLY A 137 13.56 -16.43 -4.07
CA GLY A 137 12.74 -17.64 -3.98
C GLY A 137 13.03 -18.52 -2.74
N ARG A 138 14.18 -18.34 -2.08
CA ARG A 138 14.56 -19.10 -0.86
C ARG A 138 14.18 -18.36 0.43
N LEU A 139 13.82 -17.08 0.35
CA LEU A 139 13.47 -16.30 1.53
C LEU A 139 12.18 -16.83 2.17
N PRO A 140 12.09 -16.90 3.52
CA PRO A 140 10.86 -17.20 4.24
C PRO A 140 9.81 -16.09 4.01
N LEU A 141 8.55 -16.36 4.36
CA LEU A 141 7.44 -15.47 4.03
C LEU A 141 7.64 -14.04 4.54
N LEU A 142 8.01 -13.86 5.80
CA LEU A 142 8.28 -12.54 6.38
C LEU A 142 9.34 -11.77 5.57
N ASP A 143 10.44 -12.43 5.20
CA ASP A 143 11.51 -11.77 4.45
C ASP A 143 11.08 -11.47 3.00
N ARG A 144 10.23 -12.30 2.40
CA ARG A 144 9.60 -11.94 1.10
C ARG A 144 8.70 -10.72 1.21
N LYS A 145 7.94 -10.57 2.31
CA LYS A 145 7.15 -9.36 2.60
C LYS A 145 8.04 -8.13 2.80
N ARG A 146 9.14 -8.29 3.54
CA ARG A 146 10.17 -7.24 3.69
C ARG A 146 10.81 -6.86 2.35
N LEU A 147 11.02 -7.86 1.47
CA LEU A 147 11.56 -7.60 0.13
C LEU A 147 10.57 -6.82 -0.75
N GLU A 148 9.25 -7.08 -0.65
CA GLU A 148 8.25 -6.25 -1.34
C GLU A 148 8.33 -4.78 -0.87
N LEU A 149 8.48 -4.54 0.44
CA LEU A 149 8.72 -3.19 0.96
C LEU A 149 10.04 -2.61 0.43
N ALA A 150 11.12 -3.39 0.44
CA ALA A 150 12.43 -2.96 -0.06
C ALA A 150 12.36 -2.56 -1.55
N LYS A 151 11.69 -3.32 -2.39
CA LYS A 151 11.45 -2.99 -3.79
C LYS A 151 10.71 -1.64 -3.93
N GLY A 152 9.64 -1.45 -3.14
CA GLY A 152 8.91 -0.20 -3.11
C GLY A 152 9.79 0.98 -2.73
N LEU A 153 10.56 0.85 -1.64
CA LEU A 153 11.46 1.90 -1.11
C LEU A 153 12.63 2.20 -2.06
N ALA A 154 13.21 1.18 -2.69
CA ALA A 154 14.32 1.32 -3.63
C ALA A 154 13.97 2.22 -4.82
N ALA A 155 12.69 2.25 -5.22
CA ALA A 155 12.17 3.16 -6.23
C ALA A 155 12.08 4.63 -5.76
N GLN A 156 12.43 4.93 -4.51
CA GLN A 156 12.33 6.26 -3.88
C GLN A 156 10.92 6.87 -4.00
N PRO A 157 9.89 6.21 -3.48
CA PRO A 157 8.51 6.61 -3.71
C PRO A 157 8.15 7.88 -2.93
N ARG A 158 7.18 8.63 -3.46
CA ARG A 158 6.46 9.70 -2.78
C ARG A 158 5.23 9.14 -2.05
N LEU A 159 4.61 8.12 -2.64
CA LEU A 159 3.46 7.38 -2.13
C LEU A 159 3.78 5.88 -2.13
N LEU A 160 3.72 5.25 -0.97
CA LEU A 160 3.85 3.80 -0.80
C LEU A 160 2.48 3.21 -0.45
N MET A 161 2.02 2.30 -1.28
CA MET A 161 0.72 1.63 -1.12
C MET A 161 0.96 0.21 -0.63
N LEU A 162 0.39 -0.13 0.52
CA LEU A 162 0.56 -1.42 1.19
C LEU A 162 -0.76 -2.19 1.10
N ASP A 163 -0.76 -3.31 0.38
CA ASP A 163 -1.96 -4.09 0.09
C ASP A 163 -1.95 -5.39 0.90
N GLU A 164 -2.61 -5.39 2.07
CA GLU A 164 -2.75 -6.54 2.98
C GLU A 164 -1.45 -7.32 3.19
N ILE A 165 -0.35 -6.57 3.37
CA ILE A 165 0.99 -7.16 3.39
C ILE A 165 1.27 -8.00 4.64
N ALA A 166 0.48 -7.86 5.70
CA ALA A 166 0.60 -8.66 6.91
C ALA A 166 -0.09 -10.04 6.79
N GLY A 167 -0.85 -10.27 5.72
CA GLY A 167 -1.57 -11.53 5.52
C GLY A 167 -0.66 -12.75 5.47
N GLY A 168 -1.05 -13.83 6.19
CA GLY A 168 -0.33 -15.10 6.26
C GLY A 168 0.86 -15.13 7.23
N LEU A 169 1.13 -14.03 7.95
CA LEU A 169 2.14 -13.95 8.99
C LEU A 169 1.57 -14.37 10.34
N THR A 170 2.44 -14.89 11.22
CA THR A 170 2.13 -15.11 12.64
C THR A 170 2.05 -13.77 13.39
N GLU A 171 1.37 -13.74 14.55
CA GLU A 171 1.28 -12.52 15.38
C GLU A 171 2.64 -11.84 15.66
N PRO A 172 3.70 -12.56 16.08
CA PRO A 172 5.00 -11.94 16.26
C PRO A 172 5.58 -11.35 14.96
N GLU A 173 5.39 -12.01 13.83
CA GLU A 173 5.84 -11.51 12.52
C GLU A 173 5.07 -10.27 12.08
N VAL A 174 3.76 -10.21 12.35
CA VAL A 174 2.93 -9.01 12.12
C VAL A 174 3.46 -7.84 12.94
N GLN A 175 3.81 -8.06 14.22
CA GLN A 175 4.37 -7.01 15.06
C GLN A 175 5.69 -6.48 14.48
N VAL A 176 6.61 -7.37 14.11
CA VAL A 176 7.90 -7.00 13.48
C VAL A 176 7.67 -6.18 12.19
N LEU A 177 6.72 -6.60 11.34
CA LEU A 177 6.40 -5.88 10.11
C LEU A 177 5.77 -4.51 10.40
N THR A 178 4.90 -4.43 11.41
CA THR A 178 4.22 -3.20 11.84
C THR A 178 5.23 -2.17 12.35
N GLU A 179 6.18 -2.59 13.19
CA GLU A 179 7.26 -1.74 13.70
C GLU A 179 8.15 -1.20 12.56
N LEU A 180 8.45 -2.05 11.57
CA LEU A 180 9.18 -1.65 10.39
C LEU A 180 8.44 -0.58 9.60
N ILE A 181 7.14 -0.75 9.34
CA ILE A 181 6.32 0.22 8.60
C ILE A 181 6.22 1.54 9.39
N LEU A 182 6.05 1.47 10.70
CA LEU A 182 6.03 2.64 11.58
C LEU A 182 7.34 3.44 11.47
N GLY A 183 8.50 2.76 11.42
CA GLY A 183 9.81 3.41 11.21
C GLY A 183 9.98 4.08 9.85
N LEU A 184 9.22 3.66 8.84
CA LEU A 184 9.25 4.24 7.50
C LEU A 184 8.29 5.43 7.33
N LYS A 185 7.31 5.58 8.21
CA LYS A 185 6.20 6.52 8.09
C LYS A 185 6.64 7.96 7.86
N SER A 186 7.65 8.44 8.58
CA SER A 186 8.14 9.82 8.45
C SER A 186 8.80 10.13 7.10
N GLN A 187 9.14 9.11 6.32
CA GLN A 187 9.92 9.24 5.08
C GLN A 187 9.03 9.27 3.82
N VAL A 188 7.84 8.68 3.88
CA VAL A 188 6.96 8.51 2.71
C VAL A 188 5.49 8.56 3.11
N ALA A 189 4.64 9.15 2.26
CA ALA A 189 3.19 9.06 2.44
C ALA A 189 2.73 7.62 2.19
N MET A 190 1.83 7.09 3.01
CA MET A 190 1.39 5.70 2.91
C MET A 190 -0.13 5.57 2.86
N ILE A 191 -0.62 4.65 2.01
CA ILE A 191 -1.97 4.11 2.13
C ILE A 191 -1.83 2.63 2.45
N TRP A 192 -2.44 2.17 3.54
CA TRP A 192 -2.36 0.78 3.97
C TRP A 192 -3.75 0.14 4.04
N ILE A 193 -4.05 -0.75 3.10
CA ILE A 193 -5.19 -1.65 3.18
C ILE A 193 -4.79 -2.82 4.08
N GLU A 194 -5.52 -3.00 5.19
CA GLU A 194 -5.24 -4.09 6.13
C GLU A 194 -6.52 -4.44 6.90
N HIS A 195 -6.62 -5.69 7.33
CA HIS A 195 -7.72 -6.19 8.14
C HIS A 195 -7.30 -6.48 9.60
N ILE A 196 -6.01 -6.42 9.91
CA ILE A 196 -5.48 -6.57 11.27
C ILE A 196 -5.56 -5.22 11.98
N ALA A 197 -6.61 -5.07 12.81
CA ALA A 197 -6.92 -3.82 13.49
C ALA A 197 -5.74 -3.26 14.30
N GLN A 198 -5.01 -4.14 15.03
CA GLN A 198 -3.87 -3.73 15.86
C GLN A 198 -2.74 -3.10 15.04
N ALA A 199 -2.46 -3.63 13.84
CA ALA A 199 -1.43 -3.10 12.95
C ALA A 199 -1.80 -1.69 12.45
N LEU A 200 -3.06 -1.50 12.02
CA LEU A 200 -3.54 -0.18 11.60
C LEU A 200 -3.56 0.82 12.76
N MET A 201 -4.02 0.41 13.95
CA MET A 201 -4.03 1.28 15.15
C MET A 201 -2.63 1.77 15.53
N ALA A 202 -1.59 0.97 15.28
CA ALA A 202 -0.21 1.33 15.61
C ALA A 202 0.41 2.33 14.61
N VAL A 203 -0.01 2.31 13.35
CA VAL A 203 0.68 3.04 12.27
C VAL A 203 -0.15 4.16 11.67
N ALA A 204 -1.45 3.96 11.45
CA ALA A 204 -2.29 4.91 10.74
C ALA A 204 -2.51 6.20 11.54
N ASP A 205 -2.52 7.34 10.86
CA ASP A 205 -2.94 8.64 11.43
C ASP A 205 -4.46 8.81 11.32
N ARG A 206 -5.04 8.27 10.24
CA ARG A 206 -6.47 8.25 9.97
C ARG A 206 -6.84 6.91 9.38
N ILE A 207 -8.08 6.48 9.62
CA ILE A 207 -8.66 5.30 8.99
C ILE A 207 -9.87 5.72 8.17
N MET A 208 -9.87 5.33 6.91
CA MET A 208 -11.00 5.44 5.99
C MET A 208 -11.73 4.11 5.91
N VAL A 209 -13.05 4.17 6.10
CA VAL A 209 -13.94 3.01 5.93
C VAL A 209 -14.57 3.07 4.54
N LEU A 210 -14.30 2.05 3.74
CA LEU A 210 -14.84 1.89 2.39
C LEU A 210 -15.88 0.78 2.37
N ASN A 211 -17.04 1.03 1.75
CA ASN A 211 -18.06 0.01 1.54
C ASN A 211 -18.82 0.28 0.24
N PHE A 212 -19.03 -0.76 -0.57
CA PHE A 212 -19.66 -0.67 -1.89
C PHE A 212 -19.17 0.51 -2.75
N GLY A 213 -17.84 0.72 -2.77
CA GLY A 213 -17.21 1.80 -3.52
C GLY A 213 -17.34 3.19 -2.90
N ARG A 214 -17.99 3.37 -1.76
CA ARG A 214 -18.20 4.67 -1.08
C ARG A 214 -17.35 4.80 0.17
N LYS A 215 -16.84 6.00 0.41
CA LYS A 215 -16.26 6.36 1.70
C LYS A 215 -17.39 6.62 2.69
N LEU A 216 -17.54 5.75 3.69
CA LEU A 216 -18.55 5.89 4.74
C LEU A 216 -18.11 6.88 5.82
N LEU A 217 -16.86 6.76 6.26
CA LEU A 217 -16.28 7.66 7.24
C LEU A 217 -14.74 7.73 7.06
N GLU A 218 -14.13 8.77 7.62
CA GLU A 218 -12.69 8.91 7.78
C GLU A 218 -12.44 9.65 9.07
N ASP A 219 -11.70 9.04 10.01
CA ASP A 219 -11.47 9.58 11.34
C ASP A 219 -10.14 9.06 11.92
N THR A 220 -9.80 9.50 13.12
CA THR A 220 -8.69 8.95 13.91
C THR A 220 -8.87 7.43 14.07
N PRO A 221 -7.78 6.66 14.22
CA PRO A 221 -7.89 5.20 14.35
C PRO A 221 -8.81 4.76 15.49
N ALA A 222 -8.74 5.43 16.64
CA ALA A 222 -9.58 5.10 17.80
C ALA A 222 -11.07 5.37 17.52
N ALA A 223 -11.41 6.53 16.94
CA ALA A 223 -12.79 6.87 16.59
C ALA A 223 -13.36 5.98 15.49
N ALA A 224 -12.59 5.74 14.43
CA ALA A 224 -13.01 4.86 13.34
C ALA A 224 -13.28 3.43 13.84
N MET A 225 -12.38 2.85 14.66
CA MET A 225 -12.55 1.49 15.21
C MET A 225 -13.69 1.38 16.22
N ALA A 226 -14.05 2.49 16.89
CA ALA A 226 -15.22 2.54 17.77
C ALA A 226 -16.54 2.76 17.03
N SER A 227 -16.50 3.09 15.74
CA SER A 227 -17.70 3.38 14.95
C SER A 227 -18.59 2.14 14.77
N ARG A 228 -19.87 2.39 14.55
CA ARG A 228 -20.84 1.33 14.27
C ARG A 228 -20.51 0.63 12.95
N GLU A 229 -20.12 1.38 11.94
CA GLU A 229 -19.79 0.91 10.60
C GLU A 229 -18.64 -0.11 10.63
N VAL A 230 -17.57 0.19 11.35
CA VAL A 230 -16.43 -0.73 11.49
C VAL A 230 -16.81 -1.95 12.28
N ARG A 231 -17.57 -1.80 13.39
CA ARG A 231 -18.03 -2.95 14.18
C ARG A 231 -18.87 -3.90 13.34
N GLU A 232 -19.83 -3.40 12.56
CA GLU A 232 -20.67 -4.23 11.69
C GLU A 232 -19.82 -4.97 10.63
N ILE A 233 -18.81 -4.33 10.06
CA ILE A 233 -17.88 -4.96 9.11
C ILE A 233 -17.10 -6.11 9.77
N TYR A 234 -16.55 -5.90 10.96
CA TYR A 234 -15.74 -6.92 11.64
C TYR A 234 -16.61 -8.01 12.26
N MET A 235 -17.80 -7.69 12.81
CA MET A 235 -18.73 -8.68 13.37
C MET A 235 -19.42 -9.50 12.28
N GLY A 236 -19.80 -8.90 11.16
CA GLY A 236 -20.36 -9.64 10.01
C GLY A 236 -19.37 -10.62 9.37
N VAL A 237 -18.07 -10.42 9.52
CA VAL A 237 -17.04 -11.38 9.10
C VAL A 237 -16.93 -12.55 10.08
N MET A 238 -17.18 -12.35 11.38
CA MET A 238 -17.18 -13.42 12.37
C MET A 238 -18.35 -14.39 12.17
N ASP A 239 -19.54 -13.89 11.84
CA ASP A 239 -20.72 -14.75 11.61
C ASP A 239 -20.59 -15.60 10.33
N SER A 240 -19.86 -15.14 9.32
CA SER A 240 -19.61 -15.90 8.08
C SER A 240 -18.60 -17.04 8.23
N HIS A 241 -17.74 -17.03 9.26
CA HIS A 241 -16.78 -18.10 9.55
C HIS A 241 -17.28 -19.12 10.57
N ALA A 242 -18.38 -18.82 11.27
CA ALA A 242 -19.03 -19.75 12.20
C ALA A 242 -20.06 -20.67 11.51
N ALA A 243 -20.33 -20.45 10.21
CA ALA A 243 -21.33 -21.19 9.42
C ALA A 243 -20.72 -22.09 8.33
N ALA A 244 -19.42 -22.41 8.37
CA ALA A 244 -18.75 -23.30 7.42
C ALA A 244 -18.16 -24.53 8.10
#